data_3e5bfaf8cef3d8089346813b7602cf4a
#
_entry.id   3e5bfaf8cef3d8089346813b7602cf4a
#
_cell.length_a   1.000
_cell.length_b   1.000
_cell.length_c   1.000
_cell.angle_alpha   90.00
_cell.angle_beta   90.00
_cell.angle_gamma   90.00
#
_symmetry.space_group_name_H-M   'P 1'
#
loop_
_entity.id
_entity.type
_entity.pdbx_description
1 polymer ?
#
loop_
_entity_poly.entity_id
_entity_poly.type
_entity_poly.pdbx_seq_one_letter_code
_entity_poly.pdbx_strand_id
1 'polypeptide(L)'
;MLGDFSDRNTLSDDYGYDLNGNLVTDLNKRINGTTGEYITTGGAITYNHLNLPEVISFKKDDGTDKGSITYVYDASGNKLKKITVDESIAGKEIVTTITYIGGFVYESRATTPADTDNPDYTDVLKFISHEEGRIRFTEAAGTTPAKLHYDYFLKDYLGNVRMVLTEEQQQYVYPAATLEGSITNPSDAVFIENQFFSIDQNNIVNKHVSMPDYLNKNGGPNAMDPPVNNNPNSNVTANSQMVYKLQASTGGGSTGLGFALGDGRR
;
A
#
# COMPACT_ATOMS: atom_id res chain seq x y z
N MET A 1 -22.06 -12.01 -18.73
CA MET A 1 -20.93 -11.36 -19.42
C MET A 1 -19.70 -12.16 -19.03
N LEU A 2 -19.03 -12.78 -19.97
CA LEU A 2 -17.85 -13.62 -19.73
C LEU A 2 -16.60 -12.76 -19.96
N GLY A 3 -15.88 -12.38 -18.89
CA GLY A 3 -14.61 -11.66 -18.93
C GLY A 3 -14.70 -10.18 -18.52
N ASP A 4 -13.53 -9.56 -18.37
CA ASP A 4 -13.35 -8.15 -18.00
C ASP A 4 -13.58 -7.16 -19.14
N PHE A 5 -14.26 -7.58 -20.18
CA PHE A 5 -14.53 -6.78 -21.35
C PHE A 5 -15.73 -5.85 -21.08
N SER A 6 -15.47 -4.57 -20.98
CA SER A 6 -16.50 -3.54 -20.98
C SER A 6 -16.46 -2.84 -22.34
N ASP A 7 -17.47 -3.07 -23.16
CA ASP A 7 -17.68 -2.26 -24.36
C ASP A 7 -18.03 -0.85 -23.94
N ARG A 8 -17.15 0.11 -24.22
CA ARG A 8 -17.28 1.51 -23.83
C ARG A 8 -17.66 2.43 -24.99
N ASN A 9 -17.97 1.85 -26.13
CA ASN A 9 -18.36 2.59 -27.32
C ASN A 9 -19.43 1.80 -28.10
N THR A 10 -20.04 2.46 -29.07
CA THR A 10 -21.09 1.90 -29.92
C THR A 10 -20.64 1.69 -31.36
N LEU A 11 -19.34 1.76 -31.61
CA LEU A 11 -18.74 1.56 -32.93
C LEU A 11 -18.54 0.06 -33.18
N SER A 12 -18.56 -0.33 -34.45
CA SER A 12 -18.35 -1.71 -34.85
C SER A 12 -16.89 -2.16 -34.71
N ASP A 13 -15.97 -1.21 -34.85
CA ASP A 13 -14.53 -1.46 -34.77
C ASP A 13 -13.96 -0.75 -33.53
N ASP A 14 -13.44 -1.52 -32.60
CA ASP A 14 -12.87 -1.03 -31.35
C ASP A 14 -11.36 -0.75 -31.42
N TYR A 15 -10.73 -1.31 -32.43
CA TYR A 15 -9.27 -1.34 -32.56
C TYR A 15 -8.80 -0.70 -33.86
N GLY A 16 -7.61 -0.14 -33.83
CA GLY A 16 -6.92 0.34 -35.00
C GLY A 16 -5.49 -0.21 -35.07
N TYR A 17 -5.05 -0.58 -36.26
CA TYR A 17 -3.74 -1.18 -36.50
C TYR A 17 -2.99 -0.43 -37.60
N ASP A 18 -1.68 -0.24 -37.42
CA ASP A 18 -0.81 0.35 -38.43
C ASP A 18 -0.48 -0.63 -39.58
N LEU A 19 0.37 -0.19 -40.50
CA LEU A 19 0.84 -1.00 -41.64
C LEU A 19 1.68 -2.23 -41.20
N ASN A 20 2.25 -2.20 -40.02
CA ASN A 20 3.05 -3.30 -39.47
C ASN A 20 2.20 -4.25 -38.61
N GLY A 21 0.89 -3.98 -38.47
CA GLY A 21 -0.02 -4.73 -37.61
C GLY A 21 0.08 -4.38 -36.13
N ASN A 22 0.73 -3.28 -35.77
CA ASN A 22 0.79 -2.81 -34.38
C ASN A 22 -0.53 -2.13 -34.00
N LEU A 23 -1.00 -2.35 -32.79
CA LEU A 23 -2.19 -1.70 -32.23
C LEU A 23 -1.92 -0.21 -32.02
N VAL A 24 -2.66 0.66 -32.70
CA VAL A 24 -2.53 2.12 -32.57
C VAL A 24 -3.73 2.79 -31.90
N THR A 25 -4.84 2.06 -31.76
CA THR A 25 -6.08 2.53 -31.14
C THR A 25 -6.75 1.37 -30.38
N ASP A 26 -7.26 1.66 -29.17
CA ASP A 26 -8.10 0.75 -28.37
C ASP A 26 -9.16 1.60 -27.66
N LEU A 27 -10.35 1.69 -28.26
CA LEU A 27 -11.43 2.55 -27.74
C LEU A 27 -11.94 2.09 -26.38
N ASN A 28 -11.90 0.77 -26.11
CA ASN A 28 -12.32 0.22 -24.83
C ASN A 28 -11.40 0.62 -23.67
N LYS A 29 -10.14 0.89 -23.97
CA LYS A 29 -9.16 1.40 -22.98
C LYS A 29 -8.98 2.90 -23.02
N ARG A 30 -9.78 3.62 -23.79
CA ARG A 30 -9.65 5.08 -23.97
C ARG A 30 -8.30 5.50 -24.60
N ILE A 31 -7.73 4.61 -25.41
CA ILE A 31 -6.61 4.90 -26.30
C ILE A 31 -7.26 5.32 -27.63
N ASN A 32 -7.79 6.53 -27.63
CA ASN A 32 -8.71 6.98 -28.69
C ASN A 32 -7.93 7.47 -29.92
N GLY A 33 -8.26 6.87 -31.05
CA GLY A 33 -7.69 7.19 -32.34
C GLY A 33 -8.56 6.67 -33.49
N THR A 34 -8.04 6.63 -34.68
CA THR A 34 -8.67 6.02 -35.84
C THR A 34 -8.72 4.50 -35.67
N THR A 35 -9.86 3.88 -35.99
CA THR A 35 -10.05 2.43 -35.98
C THR A 35 -9.92 1.83 -37.39
N GLY A 36 -9.77 0.51 -37.46
CA GLY A 36 -9.63 -0.22 -38.69
C GLY A 36 -8.18 -0.70 -38.96
N GLU A 37 -7.91 -1.15 -40.17
CA GLU A 37 -6.60 -1.66 -40.58
C GLU A 37 -5.82 -0.62 -41.40
N TYR A 38 -4.49 -0.77 -41.41
CA TYR A 38 -3.56 0.04 -42.21
C TYR A 38 -3.59 1.54 -41.90
N ILE A 39 -3.71 1.89 -40.62
CA ILE A 39 -3.76 3.25 -40.15
C ILE A 39 -2.39 3.89 -40.26
N THR A 40 -2.29 4.99 -41.00
CA THR A 40 -1.05 5.76 -41.15
C THR A 40 -1.01 7.03 -40.32
N THR A 41 -2.18 7.52 -39.87
CA THR A 41 -2.32 8.73 -39.06
C THR A 41 -3.49 8.61 -38.10
N GLY A 42 -3.43 9.34 -36.98
CA GLY A 42 -4.54 9.42 -36.01
C GLY A 42 -4.59 8.30 -35.00
N GLY A 43 -3.54 7.47 -34.90
CA GLY A 43 -3.37 6.53 -33.79
C GLY A 43 -2.93 7.25 -32.51
N ALA A 44 -3.34 6.70 -31.36
CA ALA A 44 -2.97 7.19 -30.04
C ALA A 44 -1.75 6.44 -29.45
N ILE A 45 -1.32 5.37 -30.10
CA ILE A 45 -0.06 4.68 -29.82
C ILE A 45 0.89 4.93 -30.99
N THR A 46 2.09 5.40 -30.69
CA THR A 46 3.17 5.51 -31.67
C THR A 46 4.27 4.49 -31.38
N TYR A 47 4.94 4.06 -32.42
CA TYR A 47 5.99 3.04 -32.35
C TYR A 47 7.29 3.58 -32.95
N ASN A 48 8.40 3.15 -32.38
CA ASN A 48 9.71 3.44 -32.94
C ASN A 48 10.05 2.47 -34.12
N HIS A 49 11.23 2.66 -34.71
CA HIS A 49 11.70 1.83 -35.84
C HIS A 49 11.91 0.33 -35.50
N LEU A 50 11.92 -0.03 -34.20
CA LEU A 50 11.98 -1.43 -33.74
C LEU A 50 10.61 -2.01 -33.46
N ASN A 51 9.53 -1.32 -33.84
CA ASN A 51 8.15 -1.67 -33.47
C ASN A 51 7.90 -1.77 -31.94
N LEU A 52 8.63 -0.99 -31.16
CA LEU A 52 8.39 -0.87 -29.73
C LEU A 52 7.52 0.38 -29.46
N PRO A 53 6.51 0.30 -28.61
CA PRO A 53 5.65 1.43 -28.31
C PRO A 53 6.47 2.57 -27.66
N GLU A 54 6.41 3.77 -28.26
CA GLU A 54 7.14 4.96 -27.82
C GLU A 54 6.24 5.86 -26.97
N VAL A 55 5.03 6.17 -27.46
CA VAL A 55 4.04 6.99 -26.74
C VAL A 55 2.68 6.32 -26.78
N ILE A 56 2.00 6.34 -25.66
CA ILE A 56 0.59 5.90 -25.53
C ILE A 56 -0.18 7.03 -24.87
N SER A 57 -1.20 7.57 -25.56
CA SER A 57 -2.04 8.66 -25.06
C SER A 57 -3.41 8.14 -24.65
N PHE A 58 -3.92 8.63 -23.52
CA PHE A 58 -5.23 8.26 -22.97
C PHE A 58 -6.16 9.47 -22.92
N LYS A 59 -7.43 9.21 -23.16
CA LYS A 59 -8.50 10.22 -23.08
C LYS A 59 -9.45 9.93 -21.91
N LYS A 60 -10.07 10.99 -21.38
CA LYS A 60 -11.21 10.90 -20.48
C LYS A 60 -12.50 10.65 -21.28
N ASP A 61 -13.59 10.40 -20.59
CA ASP A 61 -14.90 10.17 -21.25
C ASP A 61 -15.43 11.42 -21.95
N ASP A 62 -14.98 12.60 -21.56
CA ASP A 62 -15.29 13.89 -22.19
C ASP A 62 -14.38 14.21 -23.39
N GLY A 63 -13.44 13.33 -23.74
CA GLY A 63 -12.48 13.49 -24.84
C GLY A 63 -11.23 14.31 -24.50
N THR A 64 -11.14 14.89 -23.29
CA THR A 64 -9.93 15.60 -22.84
C THR A 64 -8.81 14.62 -22.50
N ASP A 65 -7.59 15.11 -22.39
CA ASP A 65 -6.44 14.27 -22.04
C ASP A 65 -6.57 13.75 -20.61
N LYS A 66 -6.31 12.46 -20.44
CA LYS A 66 -6.20 11.78 -19.15
C LYS A 66 -4.74 11.60 -18.75
N GLY A 67 -3.85 11.58 -19.72
CA GLY A 67 -2.44 11.43 -19.55
C GLY A 67 -1.78 10.62 -20.66
N SER A 68 -0.50 10.31 -20.46
CA SER A 68 0.30 9.55 -21.41
C SER A 68 1.36 8.69 -20.75
N ILE A 69 1.84 7.71 -21.50
CA ILE A 69 3.02 6.92 -21.15
C ILE A 69 4.03 7.07 -22.28
N THR A 70 5.24 7.50 -21.96
CA THR A 70 6.35 7.58 -22.91
C THR A 70 7.45 6.62 -22.49
N TYR A 71 7.94 5.83 -23.44
CA TYR A 71 9.08 4.95 -23.26
C TYR A 71 10.29 5.46 -24.03
N VAL A 72 11.43 5.38 -23.39
CA VAL A 72 12.74 5.67 -24.03
C VAL A 72 13.53 4.38 -24.06
N TYR A 73 14.07 4.06 -25.24
CA TYR A 73 14.86 2.86 -25.47
C TYR A 73 16.26 3.20 -25.94
N ASP A 74 17.19 2.29 -25.73
CA ASP A 74 18.48 2.32 -26.41
C ASP A 74 18.36 1.78 -27.86
N ALA A 75 19.46 1.81 -28.61
CA ALA A 75 19.48 1.31 -29.99
C ALA A 75 19.21 -0.21 -30.11
N SER A 76 19.34 -0.97 -29.02
CA SER A 76 19.11 -2.40 -28.97
C SER A 76 17.68 -2.74 -28.51
N GLY A 77 16.85 -1.73 -28.19
CA GLY A 77 15.50 -1.91 -27.71
C GLY A 77 15.39 -2.13 -26.19
N ASN A 78 16.47 -1.97 -25.43
CA ASN A 78 16.38 -2.01 -23.98
C ASN A 78 15.73 -0.72 -23.46
N LYS A 79 14.78 -0.88 -22.56
CA LYS A 79 14.08 0.26 -21.96
C LYS A 79 15.01 1.01 -20.98
N LEU A 80 15.21 2.30 -21.23
CA LEU A 80 15.99 3.19 -20.39
C LEU A 80 15.12 4.01 -19.46
N LYS A 81 13.95 4.46 -19.96
CA LYS A 81 12.99 5.24 -19.15
C LYS A 81 11.55 4.90 -19.49
N LYS A 82 10.68 5.05 -18.48
CA LYS A 82 9.23 5.11 -18.61
C LYS A 82 8.78 6.40 -17.94
N ILE A 83 8.12 7.28 -18.68
CA ILE A 83 7.57 8.53 -18.18
C ILE A 83 6.05 8.38 -18.24
N THR A 84 5.37 8.57 -17.13
CA THR A 84 3.92 8.56 -17.04
C THR A 84 3.45 9.94 -16.63
N VAL A 85 2.56 10.53 -17.41
CA VAL A 85 1.86 11.77 -17.10
C VAL A 85 0.43 11.37 -16.74
N ASP A 86 -0.04 11.77 -15.57
CA ASP A 86 -1.40 11.52 -15.09
C ASP A 86 -2.12 12.84 -14.84
N GLU A 87 -3.14 13.12 -15.64
CA GLU A 87 -4.02 14.28 -15.57
C GLU A 87 -5.46 13.87 -15.23
N SER A 88 -5.64 12.70 -14.61
CA SER A 88 -6.95 12.16 -14.22
C SER A 88 -7.69 13.07 -13.24
N ILE A 89 -6.96 13.79 -12.40
CA ILE A 89 -7.49 14.76 -11.45
C ILE A 89 -7.49 16.15 -12.10
N ALA A 90 -8.65 16.81 -12.10
CA ALA A 90 -8.77 18.14 -12.68
C ALA A 90 -7.84 19.16 -12.01
N GLY A 91 -7.07 19.89 -12.82
CA GLY A 91 -6.12 20.91 -12.35
C GLY A 91 -4.87 20.34 -11.66
N LYS A 92 -4.61 19.04 -11.78
CA LYS A 92 -3.43 18.39 -11.22
C LYS A 92 -2.76 17.50 -12.26
N GLU A 93 -1.46 17.71 -12.46
CA GLU A 93 -0.60 16.86 -13.27
C GLU A 93 0.39 16.14 -12.37
N ILE A 94 0.53 14.83 -12.55
CA ILE A 94 1.52 14.02 -11.85
C ILE A 94 2.42 13.37 -12.89
N VAL A 95 3.70 13.71 -12.87
CA VAL A 95 4.71 13.11 -13.74
C VAL A 95 5.54 12.13 -12.93
N THR A 96 5.49 10.85 -13.31
CA THR A 96 6.32 9.81 -12.71
C THR A 96 7.32 9.31 -13.74
N THR A 97 8.60 9.41 -13.44
CA THR A 97 9.69 8.91 -14.28
C THR A 97 10.35 7.71 -13.63
N ILE A 98 10.37 6.58 -14.31
CA ILE A 98 11.12 5.39 -13.92
C ILE A 98 12.35 5.29 -14.82
N THR A 99 13.54 5.20 -14.22
CA THR A 99 14.82 5.06 -14.92
C THR A 99 15.42 3.68 -14.64
N TYR A 100 15.84 2.99 -15.68
CA TYR A 100 16.42 1.64 -15.63
C TYR A 100 17.91 1.70 -15.96
N ILE A 101 18.77 1.29 -15.04
CA ILE A 101 20.23 1.33 -15.20
C ILE A 101 20.81 0.02 -14.68
N GLY A 102 21.20 -0.90 -15.59
CA GLY A 102 21.94 -2.12 -15.22
C GLY A 102 21.27 -2.97 -14.13
N GLY A 103 19.93 -3.08 -14.13
CA GLY A 103 19.15 -3.81 -13.11
C GLY A 103 18.67 -2.94 -11.95
N PHE A 104 19.20 -1.75 -11.77
CA PHE A 104 18.71 -0.76 -10.81
C PHE A 104 17.50 -0.03 -11.37
N VAL A 105 16.50 0.19 -10.55
CA VAL A 105 15.28 0.92 -10.91
C VAL A 105 15.10 2.09 -9.96
N TYR A 106 15.16 3.29 -10.55
CA TYR A 106 14.96 4.56 -9.86
C TYR A 106 13.63 5.17 -10.26
N GLU A 107 13.04 5.92 -9.37
CA GLU A 107 11.79 6.65 -9.61
C GLU A 107 11.92 8.10 -9.18
N SER A 108 11.38 8.98 -10.01
CA SER A 108 11.18 10.39 -9.70
C SER A 108 9.70 10.72 -9.85
N ARG A 109 9.19 11.62 -9.01
CA ARG A 109 7.83 12.11 -9.07
C ARG A 109 7.83 13.62 -8.96
N ALA A 110 7.07 14.27 -9.85
CA ALA A 110 6.78 15.70 -9.81
C ALA A 110 5.28 15.93 -9.93
N THR A 111 4.73 16.82 -9.10
CA THR A 111 3.29 17.12 -9.06
C THR A 111 3.06 18.61 -9.26
N THR A 112 2.18 18.98 -10.18
CA THR A 112 1.82 20.36 -10.47
C THR A 112 0.31 20.56 -10.33
N PRO A 113 -0.17 21.50 -9.51
CA PRO A 113 0.60 22.23 -8.47
C PRO A 113 1.17 21.30 -7.40
N ALA A 114 2.19 21.76 -6.69
CA ALA A 114 2.88 20.97 -5.67
C ALA A 114 1.90 20.42 -4.62
N ASP A 115 2.09 19.16 -4.24
CA ASP A 115 1.26 18.44 -3.27
C ASP A 115 2.05 18.28 -1.95
N THR A 116 1.62 18.98 -0.90
CA THR A 116 2.28 18.96 0.40
C THR A 116 2.13 17.63 1.13
N ASP A 117 1.05 16.90 0.86
CA ASP A 117 0.79 15.59 1.49
C ASP A 117 1.55 14.46 0.79
N ASN A 118 1.91 14.68 -0.48
CA ASN A 118 2.69 13.74 -1.29
C ASN A 118 3.83 14.49 -1.99
N PRO A 119 4.91 14.80 -1.29
CA PRO A 119 5.99 15.62 -1.80
C PRO A 119 6.69 14.99 -3.00
N ASP A 120 7.22 15.83 -3.87
CA ASP A 120 8.04 15.41 -5.00
C ASP A 120 9.35 14.78 -4.54
N TYR A 121 9.87 13.87 -5.35
CA TYR A 121 11.18 13.24 -5.12
C TYR A 121 11.88 12.95 -6.43
N THR A 122 13.20 12.81 -6.37
CA THR A 122 14.04 12.62 -7.56
C THR A 122 14.99 11.46 -7.34
N ASP A 123 15.04 10.55 -8.35
CA ASP A 123 15.98 9.45 -8.44
C ASP A 123 16.09 8.57 -7.19
N VAL A 124 14.94 8.28 -6.58
CA VAL A 124 14.83 7.36 -5.44
C VAL A 124 15.00 5.93 -5.93
N LEU A 125 15.94 5.18 -5.36
CA LEU A 125 16.11 3.76 -5.64
C LEU A 125 14.88 2.98 -5.14
N LYS A 126 14.17 2.29 -6.03
CA LYS A 126 13.02 1.45 -5.68
C LYS A 126 13.43 0.00 -5.45
N PHE A 127 14.15 -0.54 -6.39
CA PHE A 127 14.64 -1.92 -6.29
C PHE A 127 15.81 -2.19 -7.24
N ILE A 128 16.49 -3.29 -6.98
CA ILE A 128 17.53 -3.87 -7.82
C ILE A 128 17.03 -5.24 -8.27
N SER A 129 17.01 -5.50 -9.58
CA SER A 129 16.62 -6.80 -10.13
C SER A 129 17.75 -7.81 -9.98
N HIS A 130 17.42 -9.07 -9.68
CA HIS A 130 18.32 -10.21 -9.74
C HIS A 130 17.59 -11.44 -10.34
N GLU A 131 18.30 -12.53 -10.60
CA GLU A 131 17.75 -13.69 -11.33
C GLU A 131 16.52 -14.30 -10.65
N GLU A 132 16.54 -14.38 -9.32
CA GLU A 132 15.49 -15.00 -8.51
C GLU A 132 14.40 -14.01 -8.06
N GLY A 133 14.54 -12.72 -8.36
CA GLY A 133 13.56 -11.74 -7.91
C GLY A 133 14.06 -10.31 -7.91
N ARG A 134 13.93 -9.62 -6.79
CA ARG A 134 14.40 -8.25 -6.62
C ARG A 134 14.83 -7.96 -5.18
N ILE A 135 15.64 -6.94 -5.02
CA ILE A 135 16.01 -6.36 -3.73
C ILE A 135 15.31 -5.00 -3.65
N ARG A 136 14.31 -4.85 -2.78
CA ARG A 136 13.61 -3.57 -2.56
C ARG A 136 14.39 -2.70 -1.60
N PHE A 137 14.42 -1.41 -1.89
CA PHE A 137 14.93 -0.39 -0.98
C PHE A 137 13.77 0.28 -0.26
N THR A 138 13.85 0.35 1.07
CA THR A 138 12.94 1.12 1.92
C THR A 138 13.73 2.24 2.55
N GLU A 139 13.28 3.47 2.36
CA GLU A 139 13.92 4.65 2.92
C GLU A 139 13.80 4.67 4.46
N ALA A 140 14.71 5.42 5.08
CA ALA A 140 14.63 5.68 6.51
C ALA A 140 13.37 6.49 6.83
N ALA A 141 12.64 6.10 7.88
CA ALA A 141 11.44 6.79 8.34
C ALA A 141 11.47 6.94 9.87
N GLY A 142 11.48 8.17 10.35
CA GLY A 142 11.59 8.46 11.79
C GLY A 142 12.86 7.83 12.38
N THR A 143 12.70 6.89 13.31
CA THR A 143 13.81 6.16 13.96
C THR A 143 14.19 4.87 13.21
N THR A 144 13.44 4.47 12.19
CA THR A 144 13.70 3.26 11.41
C THR A 144 14.75 3.55 10.33
N PRO A 145 15.90 2.88 10.32
CA PRO A 145 16.93 3.08 9.30
C PRO A 145 16.48 2.56 7.94
N ALA A 146 17.07 3.11 6.88
CA ALA A 146 16.91 2.56 5.53
C ALA A 146 17.33 1.10 5.47
N LYS A 147 16.61 0.28 4.70
CA LYS A 147 16.82 -1.16 4.64
C LYS A 147 16.63 -1.71 3.23
N LEU A 148 17.34 -2.79 2.94
CA LEU A 148 17.16 -3.61 1.75
C LEU A 148 16.42 -4.89 2.15
N HIS A 149 15.42 -5.28 1.35
CA HIS A 149 14.62 -6.49 1.54
C HIS A 149 14.68 -7.35 0.29
N TYR A 150 14.96 -8.62 0.45
CA TYR A 150 14.94 -9.57 -0.66
C TYR A 150 13.50 -10.05 -0.89
N ASP A 151 13.08 -10.00 -2.16
CA ASP A 151 11.84 -10.59 -2.65
C ASP A 151 12.21 -11.67 -3.68
N TYR A 152 11.80 -12.91 -3.43
CA TYR A 152 12.03 -14.05 -4.31
C TYR A 152 10.76 -14.36 -5.11
N PHE A 153 10.89 -14.58 -6.41
CA PHE A 153 9.78 -14.83 -7.32
C PHE A 153 9.62 -16.32 -7.58
N LEU A 154 8.52 -16.89 -7.12
CA LEU A 154 8.10 -18.22 -7.55
C LEU A 154 7.38 -18.10 -8.89
N LYS A 155 8.01 -18.59 -9.94
CA LYS A 155 7.53 -18.50 -11.33
C LYS A 155 6.92 -19.84 -11.76
N ASP A 156 5.93 -19.77 -12.66
CA ASP A 156 5.45 -20.95 -13.36
C ASP A 156 6.40 -21.33 -14.51
N TYR A 157 6.07 -22.42 -15.22
CA TYR A 157 6.87 -22.92 -16.34
C TYR A 157 6.94 -21.96 -17.55
N LEU A 158 6.05 -20.95 -17.60
CA LEU A 158 6.07 -19.88 -18.60
C LEU A 158 6.82 -18.64 -18.14
N GLY A 159 7.38 -18.64 -16.91
CA GLY A 159 8.08 -17.50 -16.33
C GLY A 159 7.18 -16.47 -15.65
N ASN A 160 5.87 -16.71 -15.55
CA ASN A 160 4.97 -15.80 -14.86
C ASN A 160 5.16 -15.92 -13.34
N VAL A 161 5.29 -14.78 -12.66
CA VAL A 161 5.38 -14.75 -11.21
C VAL A 161 4.03 -15.13 -10.61
N ARG A 162 3.99 -16.21 -9.83
CA ARG A 162 2.80 -16.71 -9.15
C ARG A 162 2.76 -16.33 -7.68
N MET A 163 3.94 -16.18 -7.06
CA MET A 163 4.07 -15.80 -5.67
C MET A 163 5.36 -15.00 -5.48
N VAL A 164 5.33 -14.07 -4.54
CA VAL A 164 6.51 -13.35 -4.08
C VAL A 164 6.73 -13.70 -2.61
N LEU A 165 7.90 -14.24 -2.30
CA LEU A 165 8.36 -14.46 -0.93
C LEU A 165 9.26 -13.30 -0.54
N THR A 166 8.96 -12.64 0.57
CA THR A 166 9.77 -11.51 1.06
C THR A 166 10.48 -11.87 2.35
N GLU A 167 11.70 -11.37 2.52
CA GLU A 167 12.42 -11.41 3.80
C GLU A 167 11.98 -10.29 4.75
N GLU A 168 11.10 -9.41 4.30
CA GLU A 168 10.53 -8.36 5.15
C GLU A 168 9.67 -8.99 6.25
N GLN A 169 10.10 -8.81 7.49
CA GLN A 169 9.33 -9.22 8.65
C GLN A 169 8.57 -8.03 9.20
N GLN A 170 7.27 -8.10 9.21
CA GLN A 170 6.42 -7.16 9.93
C GLN A 170 6.17 -7.75 11.32
N GLN A 171 6.75 -7.12 12.31
CA GLN A 171 6.50 -7.47 13.69
C GLN A 171 5.35 -6.61 14.23
N TYR A 172 4.19 -7.22 14.41
CA TYR A 172 3.08 -6.60 15.12
C TYR A 172 3.28 -6.89 16.62
N VAL A 173 3.67 -5.85 17.36
CA VAL A 173 3.74 -5.96 18.81
C VAL A 173 2.37 -5.63 19.37
N TYR A 174 1.66 -6.68 19.84
CA TYR A 174 0.44 -6.48 20.59
C TYR A 174 0.78 -6.23 22.04
N PRO A 175 0.18 -5.24 22.72
CA PRO A 175 0.37 -5.05 24.14
C PRO A 175 -0.16 -6.26 24.90
N ALA A 176 0.49 -6.63 26.01
CA ALA A 176 -0.07 -7.60 26.93
C ALA A 176 -1.38 -7.05 27.50
N ALA A 177 -2.44 -7.87 27.53
CA ALA A 177 -3.71 -7.47 28.11
C ALA A 177 -3.57 -7.46 29.63
N THR A 178 -3.29 -6.30 30.21
CA THR A 178 -3.23 -6.11 31.67
C THR A 178 -4.60 -5.87 32.26
N LEU A 179 -5.49 -5.26 31.48
CA LEU A 179 -6.86 -4.90 31.86
C LEU A 179 -6.95 -3.92 33.03
N GLU A 180 -5.86 -3.18 33.29
CA GLU A 180 -5.70 -2.27 34.41
C GLU A 180 -5.70 -0.81 33.96
N GLY A 181 -6.23 0.08 34.78
CA GLY A 181 -6.31 1.52 34.52
C GLY A 181 -7.69 1.95 34.04
N SER A 182 -7.79 3.16 33.54
CA SER A 182 -9.04 3.72 33.00
C SER A 182 -9.06 3.64 31.47
N ILE A 183 -10.12 3.08 30.93
CA ILE A 183 -10.32 2.96 29.47
C ILE A 183 -10.46 4.32 28.76
N THR A 184 -10.76 5.36 29.54
CA THR A 184 -10.90 6.74 29.02
C THR A 184 -9.66 7.58 29.21
N ASN A 185 -8.64 7.11 29.93
CA ASN A 185 -7.41 7.83 30.15
C ASN A 185 -6.32 7.38 29.16
N PRO A 186 -5.88 8.24 28.21
CA PRO A 186 -4.86 7.90 27.22
C PRO A 186 -3.52 7.42 27.79
N SER A 187 -3.21 7.76 29.03
CA SER A 187 -1.97 7.36 29.70
C SER A 187 -2.04 5.97 30.34
N ASP A 188 -3.20 5.34 30.36
CA ASP A 188 -3.38 4.06 31.01
C ASP A 188 -3.25 2.88 30.02
N ALA A 189 -2.73 1.74 30.51
CA ALA A 189 -2.49 0.56 29.68
C ALA A 189 -3.76 0.08 28.99
N VAL A 190 -4.89 -0.01 29.70
CA VAL A 190 -6.18 -0.48 29.17
C VAL A 190 -6.70 0.42 28.05
N PHE A 191 -6.38 1.70 28.01
CA PHE A 191 -6.78 2.59 26.91
C PHE A 191 -6.10 2.15 25.59
N ILE A 192 -4.82 1.82 25.64
CA ILE A 192 -4.06 1.31 24.49
C ILE A 192 -4.55 -0.11 24.17
N GLU A 193 -4.73 -0.95 25.16
CA GLU A 193 -5.20 -2.32 25.02
C GLU A 193 -6.59 -2.39 24.35
N ASN A 194 -7.48 -1.44 24.64
CA ASN A 194 -8.82 -1.37 24.03
C ASN A 194 -8.80 -1.10 22.51
N GLN A 195 -7.67 -0.69 21.96
CA GLN A 195 -7.50 -0.56 20.50
C GLN A 195 -7.28 -1.92 19.84
N PHE A 196 -6.83 -2.92 20.61
CA PHE A 196 -6.51 -4.26 20.13
C PHE A 196 -7.48 -5.32 20.63
N PHE A 197 -8.06 -5.10 21.82
CA PHE A 197 -8.98 -6.01 22.47
C PHE A 197 -10.35 -5.33 22.65
N SER A 198 -11.43 -6.07 22.49
CA SER A 198 -12.77 -5.55 22.80
C SER A 198 -13.01 -5.65 24.31
N ILE A 199 -12.87 -4.55 25.02
CA ILE A 199 -12.99 -4.48 26.46
C ILE A 199 -14.34 -3.82 26.82
N ASP A 200 -15.19 -4.54 27.58
CA ASP A 200 -16.44 -3.98 28.06
C ASP A 200 -16.18 -3.09 29.29
N GLN A 201 -16.51 -1.80 29.14
CA GLN A 201 -16.32 -0.79 30.17
C GLN A 201 -17.11 -1.07 31.46
N ASN A 202 -18.21 -1.82 31.37
CA ASN A 202 -19.08 -2.11 32.51
C ASN A 202 -18.68 -3.40 33.26
N ASN A 203 -17.72 -4.13 32.74
CA ASN A 203 -17.34 -5.42 33.24
C ASN A 203 -16.07 -5.35 34.11
N ILE A 204 -16.20 -4.86 35.31
CA ILE A 204 -15.12 -4.62 36.28
C ILE A 204 -15.23 -5.60 37.44
N VAL A 205 -14.13 -6.19 37.85
CA VAL A 205 -14.05 -7.12 38.99
C VAL A 205 -12.87 -6.81 39.90
N ASN A 206 -12.93 -7.29 41.12
CA ASN A 206 -11.80 -7.23 42.03
C ASN A 206 -10.64 -8.11 41.50
N LYS A 207 -9.45 -7.57 41.50
CA LYS A 207 -8.24 -8.29 41.16
C LYS A 207 -7.99 -9.35 42.22
N HIS A 208 -7.66 -10.56 41.77
CA HIS A 208 -7.33 -11.64 42.73
C HIS A 208 -6.03 -11.31 43.44
N VAL A 209 -5.98 -11.57 44.75
CA VAL A 209 -4.82 -11.23 45.61
C VAL A 209 -3.49 -11.86 45.21
N SER A 210 -3.53 -12.95 44.44
CA SER A 210 -2.33 -13.60 43.91
C SER A 210 -1.83 -13.03 42.58
N MET A 211 -2.57 -12.09 41.96
CA MET A 211 -2.10 -11.45 40.74
C MET A 211 -1.14 -10.33 41.11
N PRO A 212 0.05 -10.32 40.54
CA PRO A 212 1.03 -9.26 40.80
C PRO A 212 0.46 -7.91 40.29
N ASP A 213 0.84 -6.83 40.98
CA ASP A 213 0.59 -5.51 40.45
C ASP A 213 1.45 -5.27 39.21
N TYR A 214 0.83 -4.68 38.19
CA TYR A 214 1.59 -4.31 37.00
C TYR A 214 2.32 -3.01 37.29
N LEU A 215 3.62 -3.14 37.60
CA LEU A 215 4.44 -2.01 38.07
C LEU A 215 4.82 -1.03 36.97
N ASN A 216 4.56 -1.36 35.70
CA ASN A 216 5.05 -0.56 34.60
C ASN A 216 4.11 -0.54 33.41
N LYS A 217 3.00 0.12 33.55
CA LYS A 217 2.01 0.28 32.48
C LYS A 217 2.47 1.16 31.33
N ASN A 218 3.50 1.96 31.49
CA ASN A 218 4.05 2.83 30.45
C ASN A 218 5.16 2.16 29.64
N GLY A 219 5.35 0.85 29.80
CA GLY A 219 6.28 0.08 28.99
C GLY A 219 7.77 0.30 29.30
N GLY A 220 8.10 0.98 30.38
CA GLY A 220 9.48 1.10 30.83
C GLY A 220 9.97 -0.23 31.45
N PRO A 221 11.17 -0.69 31.12
CA PRO A 221 11.68 -1.99 31.54
C PRO A 221 12.16 -2.04 33.00
N ASN A 222 12.04 -0.94 33.74
CA ASN A 222 12.66 -0.82 35.05
C ASN A 222 11.69 -1.11 36.19
N ALA A 223 11.97 -2.15 36.93
CA ALA A 223 11.31 -2.47 38.20
C ALA A 223 11.46 -1.34 39.27
N MET A 224 12.15 -0.26 38.94
CA MET A 224 12.41 0.90 39.78
C MET A 224 11.47 2.08 39.52
N ASP A 225 10.63 2.01 38.48
CA ASP A 225 9.65 3.06 38.26
C ASP A 225 8.57 3.00 39.34
N PRO A 226 8.11 4.15 39.86
CA PRO A 226 7.11 4.17 40.91
C PRO A 226 5.86 3.43 40.45
N PRO A 227 5.22 2.64 41.32
CA PRO A 227 4.00 1.92 40.99
C PRO A 227 2.94 2.91 40.54
N VAL A 228 2.44 2.70 39.33
CA VAL A 228 1.36 3.52 38.78
C VAL A 228 0.04 2.91 39.18
N ASN A 229 -0.90 3.74 39.62
CA ASN A 229 -2.23 3.27 39.92
C ASN A 229 -2.95 2.80 38.66
N ASN A 230 -3.20 1.52 38.57
CA ASN A 230 -3.83 0.87 37.41
C ASN A 230 -5.34 0.66 37.60
N ASN A 231 -5.94 1.32 38.56
CA ASN A 231 -7.35 1.14 38.87
C ASN A 231 -8.27 1.77 37.79
N PRO A 232 -9.15 1.01 37.18
CA PRO A 232 -10.10 1.51 36.17
C PRO A 232 -11.08 2.56 36.75
N ASN A 233 -11.28 2.59 38.05
CA ASN A 233 -12.17 3.54 38.71
C ASN A 233 -11.46 4.84 39.15
N SER A 234 -10.22 5.04 38.83
CA SER A 234 -9.43 6.26 39.09
C SER A 234 -9.37 6.75 40.55
N ASN A 235 -9.83 5.99 41.49
CA ASN A 235 -9.86 6.37 42.88
C ASN A 235 -8.70 5.73 43.68
N VAL A 236 -7.80 6.56 44.14
CA VAL A 236 -6.41 6.28 44.49
C VAL A 236 -6.20 5.30 45.62
N THR A 237 -7.16 5.07 46.49
CA THR A 237 -6.92 4.35 47.75
C THR A 237 -7.79 3.14 48.01
N ALA A 238 -8.98 3.07 47.45
CA ALA A 238 -9.91 1.97 47.77
C ALA A 238 -9.96 0.92 46.65
N ASN A 239 -9.56 1.22 45.45
CA ASN A 239 -9.90 0.42 44.27
C ASN A 239 -8.68 0.04 43.41
N SER A 240 -7.47 0.11 43.94
CA SER A 240 -6.25 -0.37 43.25
C SER A 240 -6.27 -1.88 42.94
N GLN A 241 -7.31 -2.55 43.41
CA GLN A 241 -7.53 -3.98 43.25
C GLN A 241 -8.51 -4.32 42.12
N MET A 242 -9.03 -3.34 41.37
CA MET A 242 -10.04 -3.60 40.35
C MET A 242 -9.45 -3.64 38.95
N VAL A 243 -9.89 -4.57 38.15
CA VAL A 243 -9.49 -4.81 36.78
C VAL A 243 -10.71 -5.01 35.89
N TYR A 244 -10.59 -4.72 34.60
CA TYR A 244 -11.60 -5.09 33.63
C TYR A 244 -11.62 -6.61 33.46
N LYS A 245 -12.79 -7.16 33.19
CA LYS A 245 -13.00 -8.59 33.00
C LYS A 245 -13.37 -8.87 31.56
N LEU A 246 -12.69 -9.81 30.94
CA LEU A 246 -13.12 -10.41 29.69
C LEU A 246 -14.07 -11.57 30.00
N GLN A 247 -15.27 -11.56 29.44
CA GLN A 247 -16.19 -12.68 29.52
C GLN A 247 -16.26 -13.43 28.20
N ALA A 248 -16.28 -14.76 28.28
CA ALA A 248 -16.67 -15.59 27.16
C ALA A 248 -18.13 -15.31 26.80
N SER A 249 -18.44 -15.08 25.52
CA SER A 249 -19.83 -14.92 25.10
C SER A 249 -20.60 -16.23 25.31
N THR A 250 -21.76 -16.17 25.94
CA THR A 250 -22.62 -17.33 26.24
C THR A 250 -23.44 -17.81 25.04
N GLY A 251 -23.22 -17.29 23.86
CA GLY A 251 -24.01 -17.63 22.68
C GLY A 251 -23.16 -17.89 21.46
N GLY A 252 -22.54 -19.06 21.33
CA GLY A 252 -22.01 -19.63 20.06
C GLY A 252 -21.22 -18.74 19.09
N GLY A 253 -20.97 -17.50 19.45
CA GLY A 253 -20.11 -16.53 18.72
C GLY A 253 -18.79 -16.44 19.41
N SER A 254 -17.72 -16.29 18.65
CA SER A 254 -16.31 -16.28 19.05
C SER A 254 -16.08 -15.68 20.43
N THR A 255 -15.55 -16.48 21.33
CA THR A 255 -15.08 -16.09 22.65
C THR A 255 -14.12 -14.90 22.50
N GLY A 256 -14.45 -13.81 23.11
CA GLY A 256 -13.86 -12.51 22.93
C GLY A 256 -12.42 -12.28 23.34
N LEU A 257 -11.50 -12.94 22.72
CA LEU A 257 -10.26 -12.37 22.25
C LEU A 257 -10.43 -12.14 20.74
N GLY A 258 -11.37 -11.26 20.40
CA GLY A 258 -11.48 -10.79 19.05
C GLY A 258 -10.28 -9.87 18.82
N PHE A 259 -9.21 -10.42 18.27
CA PHE A 259 -8.24 -9.59 17.60
C PHE A 259 -9.01 -8.84 16.52
N ALA A 260 -9.26 -7.58 16.71
CA ALA A 260 -9.59 -6.70 15.59
C ALA A 260 -8.34 -6.67 14.74
N LEU A 261 -8.23 -7.61 13.80
CA LEU A 261 -7.33 -7.47 12.67
C LEU A 261 -7.83 -6.23 11.96
N GLY A 262 -7.24 -5.10 12.30
CA GLY A 262 -7.45 -3.87 11.58
C GLY A 262 -7.19 -4.18 10.12
N ASP A 263 -8.22 -4.05 9.29
CA ASP A 263 -8.10 -4.16 7.85
C ASP A 263 -7.03 -3.16 7.42
N GLY A 264 -5.84 -3.66 7.14
CA GLY A 264 -4.65 -2.88 6.73
C GLY A 264 -4.80 -2.30 5.34
N ARG A 265 -5.95 -1.70 5.04
CA ARG A 265 -6.19 -0.90 3.85
C ARG A 265 -6.16 0.57 4.23
N ARG A 266 -4.97 1.12 4.17
CA ARG A 266 -4.76 2.53 3.81
C ARG A 266 -3.58 2.64 2.88
#